data_0fd8602563b801cdcb432b55222c99c3
#
_entry.id   0fd8602563b801cdcb432b55222c99c3
#
_cell.length_a   1.000
_cell.length_b   1.000
_cell.length_c   1.000
_cell.angle_alpha   90.00
_cell.angle_beta   90.00
_cell.angle_gamma   90.00
#
_symmetry.space_group_name_H-M   'P 1'
#
loop_
_entity.id
_entity.type
_entity.pdbx_description
1 polymer ?
#
loop_
_entity_poly.entity_id
_entity_poly.type
_entity_poly.pdbx_seq_one_letter_code
_entity_poly.pdbx_strand_id
1 'polypeptide(L)'
;MNYKFFAVLGLIAAIYIYVVAFDKPAFDFFKRGADLGQGFSLTDRALAAKFDYLSKNGNSSCSLAFREAITQMPDAARLQGSCCSPMSMHRYSEQVEGLKKFSSIPEIPSNPYDVEAALAKRLMSYYDMELNPEEQLAYDYAMQNSDEKGPCCCKCWRWNVYGGLGKFLIRDYNFTGEQLTHVWNLSDGCGGDSEHHHT
;
A
#
# COMPACT_ATOMS: atom_id res chain seq x y z
N MET A 1 4.27 71.97 -1.30
CA MET A 1 4.20 70.69 -2.07
C MET A 1 5.14 69.74 -1.39
N ASN A 2 4.63 68.63 -0.79
CA ASN A 2 5.38 67.78 0.15
C ASN A 2 6.37 66.85 -0.55
N TYR A 3 7.66 67.20 -0.56
CA TYR A 3 8.75 66.36 -1.10
C TYR A 3 8.84 64.97 -0.47
N LYS A 4 8.33 64.80 0.74
CA LYS A 4 8.26 63.52 1.43
C LYS A 4 7.35 62.52 0.70
N PHE A 5 6.30 62.97 0.02
CA PHE A 5 5.40 62.10 -0.75
C PHE A 5 6.05 61.54 -2.01
N PHE A 6 6.86 62.34 -2.68
CA PHE A 6 7.61 61.90 -3.88
C PHE A 6 8.75 60.93 -3.53
N ALA A 7 9.38 61.12 -2.37
CA ALA A 7 10.42 60.18 -1.89
C ALA A 7 9.87 58.79 -1.60
N VAL A 8 8.67 58.71 -0.99
CA VAL A 8 8.01 57.42 -0.68
C VAL A 8 7.57 56.72 -1.97
N LEU A 9 7.00 57.42 -2.94
CA LEU A 9 6.62 56.88 -4.24
C LEU A 9 7.82 56.35 -5.03
N GLY A 10 8.96 57.08 -4.98
CA GLY A 10 10.22 56.61 -5.62
C GLY A 10 10.78 55.33 -5.01
N LEU A 11 10.67 55.18 -3.68
CA LEU A 11 11.14 54.01 -2.95
C LEU A 11 10.28 52.77 -3.26
N ILE A 12 8.96 52.94 -3.35
CA ILE A 12 8.03 51.86 -3.72
C ILE A 12 8.27 51.42 -5.17
N ALA A 13 8.49 52.37 -6.09
CA ALA A 13 8.80 52.01 -7.49
C ALA A 13 10.14 51.29 -7.62
N ALA A 14 11.17 51.67 -6.86
CA ALA A 14 12.46 50.99 -6.86
C ALA A 14 12.38 49.56 -6.30
N ILE A 15 11.60 49.35 -5.23
CA ILE A 15 11.36 48.00 -4.66
C ILE A 15 10.59 47.12 -5.66
N TYR A 16 9.59 47.70 -6.33
CA TYR A 16 8.82 46.92 -7.33
C TYR A 16 9.67 46.52 -8.53
N ILE A 17 10.53 47.40 -9.02
CA ILE A 17 11.47 47.09 -10.11
C ILE A 17 12.51 46.06 -9.68
N TYR A 18 13.00 46.11 -8.42
CA TYR A 18 13.94 45.14 -7.88
C TYR A 18 13.30 43.74 -7.76
N VAL A 19 12.08 43.62 -7.25
CA VAL A 19 11.35 42.38 -7.13
C VAL A 19 11.04 41.76 -8.50
N VAL A 20 10.61 42.58 -9.48
CA VAL A 20 10.28 42.07 -10.82
C VAL A 20 11.53 41.74 -11.64
N ALA A 21 12.67 42.35 -11.39
CA ALA A 21 13.91 42.09 -12.14
C ALA A 21 14.71 40.88 -11.61
N PHE A 22 14.56 40.54 -10.30
CA PHE A 22 15.31 39.43 -9.69
C PHE A 22 14.56 38.09 -9.64
N ASP A 23 13.24 38.09 -9.84
CA ASP A 23 12.44 36.84 -9.75
C ASP A 23 12.42 35.99 -11.04
N LYS A 24 12.94 36.49 -12.15
CA LYS A 24 12.85 35.76 -13.42
C LYS A 24 13.92 34.68 -13.68
N PRO A 25 15.17 34.75 -13.26
CA PRO A 25 16.13 33.69 -13.59
C PRO A 25 16.01 32.44 -12.74
N ALA A 26 15.49 32.51 -11.51
CA ALA A 26 15.35 31.32 -10.67
C ALA A 26 14.15 30.45 -11.06
N PHE A 27 13.07 31.06 -11.56
CA PHE A 27 11.86 30.33 -11.94
C PHE A 27 12.00 29.62 -13.29
N ASP A 28 12.77 30.17 -14.23
CA ASP A 28 13.06 29.53 -15.52
C ASP A 28 14.06 28.38 -15.41
N PHE A 29 14.96 28.44 -14.43
CA PHE A 29 15.87 27.31 -14.12
C PHE A 29 15.11 26.11 -13.56
N PHE A 30 14.12 26.32 -12.68
CA PHE A 30 13.23 25.27 -12.19
C PHE A 30 12.34 24.70 -13.29
N LYS A 31 11.87 25.51 -14.22
CA LYS A 31 11.04 25.06 -15.35
C LYS A 31 11.84 24.28 -16.39
N ARG A 32 13.12 24.62 -16.61
CA ARG A 32 14.00 23.88 -17.53
C ARG A 32 14.50 22.56 -16.95
N GLY A 33 14.58 22.43 -15.63
CA GLY A 33 14.89 21.17 -14.94
C GLY A 33 13.72 20.17 -14.94
N ALA A 34 12.50 20.63 -15.19
CA ALA A 34 11.30 19.79 -15.25
C ALA A 34 11.04 19.14 -16.61
N ASP A 35 11.75 19.58 -17.66
CA ASP A 35 11.52 19.12 -19.05
C ASP A 35 12.58 18.13 -19.56
N LEU A 36 13.52 17.71 -18.70
CA LEU A 36 14.54 16.71 -18.99
C LEU A 36 14.26 15.40 -18.24
N GLY A 37 13.24 14.69 -18.63
CA GLY A 37 12.94 13.36 -18.17
C GLY A 37 11.44 13.17 -17.97
N GLN A 38 10.83 12.30 -18.73
CA GLN A 38 9.45 11.86 -18.55
C GLN A 38 9.23 11.55 -17.06
N GLY A 39 8.35 12.33 -16.44
CA GLY A 39 8.24 12.49 -15.00
C GLY A 39 7.85 11.24 -14.25
N PHE A 40 8.82 10.54 -13.75
CA PHE A 40 8.63 9.61 -12.64
C PHE A 40 8.37 10.46 -11.40
N SER A 41 7.15 10.42 -10.87
CA SER A 41 6.79 11.23 -9.70
C SER A 41 7.63 10.82 -8.48
N LEU A 42 7.75 11.70 -7.47
CA LEU A 42 8.41 11.33 -6.20
C LEU A 42 7.75 10.09 -5.58
N THR A 43 6.43 9.95 -5.76
CA THR A 43 5.64 8.80 -5.32
C THR A 43 6.07 7.52 -6.03
N ASP A 44 6.28 7.57 -7.36
CA ASP A 44 6.70 6.41 -8.14
C ASP A 44 8.12 5.96 -7.78
N ARG A 45 9.02 6.93 -7.52
CA ARG A 45 10.39 6.62 -7.05
C ARG A 45 10.38 5.96 -5.68
N ALA A 46 9.56 6.44 -4.75
CA ALA A 46 9.43 5.84 -3.43
C ALA A 46 8.84 4.42 -3.52
N LEU A 47 7.84 4.22 -4.38
CA LEU A 47 7.24 2.91 -4.63
C LEU A 47 8.25 1.93 -5.22
N ALA A 48 9.03 2.36 -6.22
CA ALA A 48 10.06 1.55 -6.86
C ALA A 48 11.19 1.19 -5.87
N ALA A 49 11.64 2.13 -5.05
CA ALA A 49 12.64 1.88 -4.01
C ALA A 49 12.14 0.89 -2.96
N LYS A 50 10.87 1.00 -2.55
CA LYS A 50 10.25 0.06 -1.61
C LYS A 50 10.11 -1.33 -2.21
N PHE A 51 9.69 -1.43 -3.47
CA PHE A 51 9.66 -2.70 -4.21
C PHE A 51 11.03 -3.36 -4.27
N ASP A 52 12.07 -2.60 -4.66
CA ASP A 52 13.45 -3.11 -4.76
C ASP A 52 13.95 -3.63 -3.42
N TYR A 53 13.69 -2.90 -2.34
CA TYR A 53 14.02 -3.33 -0.98
C TYR A 53 13.31 -4.63 -0.60
N LEU A 54 11.97 -4.71 -0.78
CA LEU A 54 11.16 -5.87 -0.41
C LEU A 54 11.50 -7.11 -1.22
N SER A 55 11.81 -6.93 -2.50
CA SER A 55 12.22 -8.03 -3.40
C SER A 55 13.55 -8.66 -3.01
N LYS A 56 14.47 -7.85 -2.46
CA LYS A 56 15.83 -8.30 -2.11
C LYS A 56 15.98 -8.73 -0.65
N ASN A 57 15.17 -8.15 0.25
CA ASN A 57 15.34 -8.31 1.70
C ASN A 57 14.11 -8.95 2.36
N GLY A 58 13.27 -9.63 1.59
CA GLY A 58 12.11 -10.33 2.12
C GLY A 58 12.49 -11.43 3.12
N ASN A 59 11.69 -11.55 4.18
CA ASN A 59 11.84 -12.59 5.20
C ASN A 59 10.64 -13.55 5.26
N SER A 60 9.62 -13.35 4.39
CA SER A 60 8.42 -14.18 4.36
C SER A 60 8.71 -15.60 3.84
N SER A 61 8.03 -16.58 4.43
CA SER A 61 8.11 -17.98 4.02
C SER A 61 6.74 -18.66 4.14
N CYS A 62 6.44 -19.59 3.22
CA CYS A 62 5.23 -20.41 3.26
C CYS A 62 5.29 -21.56 4.27
N SER A 63 6.34 -21.70 5.06
CA SER A 63 6.50 -22.82 5.98
C SER A 63 5.59 -22.68 7.20
N LEU A 64 5.17 -23.84 7.73
CA LEU A 64 4.43 -23.90 9.01
C LEU A 64 5.25 -23.29 10.16
N ALA A 65 6.56 -23.60 10.20
CA ALA A 65 7.47 -23.07 11.22
C ALA A 65 7.51 -21.52 11.20
N PHE A 66 7.48 -20.90 10.02
CA PHE A 66 7.42 -19.45 9.92
C PHE A 66 6.10 -18.90 10.47
N ARG A 67 4.97 -19.56 10.16
CA ARG A 67 3.65 -19.17 10.71
C ARG A 67 3.65 -19.23 12.25
N GLU A 68 4.20 -20.28 12.81
CA GLU A 68 4.31 -20.44 14.27
C GLU A 68 5.26 -19.39 14.88
N ALA A 69 6.37 -19.10 14.22
CA ALA A 69 7.33 -18.10 14.67
C ALA A 69 6.73 -16.68 14.77
N ILE A 70 5.74 -16.33 13.94
CA ILE A 70 5.08 -15.00 13.98
C ILE A 70 4.52 -14.72 15.37
N THR A 71 3.97 -15.71 16.07
CA THR A 71 3.38 -15.55 17.40
C THR A 71 4.40 -15.08 18.44
N GLN A 72 5.69 -15.39 18.22
CA GLN A 72 6.80 -15.05 19.11
C GLN A 72 7.60 -13.82 18.62
N MET A 73 7.32 -13.30 17.43
CA MET A 73 8.01 -12.11 16.93
C MET A 73 7.69 -10.87 17.77
N PRO A 74 8.63 -9.93 17.95
CA PRO A 74 8.32 -8.62 18.50
C PRO A 74 7.21 -7.93 17.70
N ASP A 75 6.34 -7.19 18.34
CA ASP A 75 5.20 -6.53 17.69
C ASP A 75 5.61 -5.57 16.57
N ALA A 76 6.74 -4.87 16.74
CA ALA A 76 7.31 -3.98 15.74
C ALA A 76 8.04 -4.71 14.59
N ALA A 77 8.18 -6.04 14.64
CA ALA A 77 8.78 -6.79 13.54
C ALA A 77 7.91 -6.69 12.28
N ARG A 78 8.56 -6.82 11.12
CA ARG A 78 7.89 -6.74 9.82
C ARG A 78 7.97 -8.07 9.09
N LEU A 79 6.83 -8.49 8.52
CA LEU A 79 6.71 -9.63 7.61
C LEU A 79 6.83 -9.09 6.19
N GLN A 80 7.98 -9.32 5.55
CA GLN A 80 8.36 -8.60 4.33
C GLN A 80 8.60 -9.52 3.14
N GLY A 81 8.34 -8.99 1.94
CA GLY A 81 8.55 -9.68 0.66
C GLY A 81 7.46 -10.72 0.34
N SER A 82 7.60 -11.35 -0.82
CA SER A 82 6.75 -12.47 -1.25
C SER A 82 7.13 -13.77 -0.54
N CYS A 83 6.23 -14.75 -0.55
CA CYS A 83 6.49 -16.04 0.09
C CYS A 83 6.64 -17.21 -0.89
N CYS A 84 6.18 -17.09 -2.14
CA CYS A 84 6.15 -18.20 -3.11
C CYS A 84 6.99 -17.92 -4.36
N SER A 85 6.83 -16.75 -4.97
CA SER A 85 7.41 -16.39 -6.26
C SER A 85 8.10 -15.02 -6.17
N PRO A 86 9.03 -14.68 -7.08
CA PRO A 86 9.57 -13.34 -7.17
C PRO A 86 8.47 -12.28 -7.30
N MET A 87 8.66 -11.13 -6.70
CA MET A 87 7.71 -10.02 -6.81
C MET A 87 7.73 -9.42 -8.23
N SER A 88 6.55 -9.09 -8.77
CA SER A 88 6.38 -8.31 -10.00
C SER A 88 6.13 -6.84 -9.66
N MET A 89 6.86 -5.91 -10.29
CA MET A 89 6.66 -4.47 -10.05
C MET A 89 5.28 -4.00 -10.51
N HIS A 90 4.78 -4.54 -11.63
CA HIS A 90 3.46 -4.20 -12.14
C HIS A 90 2.37 -4.57 -11.13
N ARG A 91 2.37 -5.82 -10.71
CA ARG A 91 1.40 -6.34 -9.72
C ARG A 91 1.50 -5.61 -8.37
N TYR A 92 2.73 -5.39 -7.89
CA TYR A 92 2.97 -4.63 -6.66
C TYR A 92 2.37 -3.22 -6.70
N SER A 93 2.59 -2.51 -7.82
CA SER A 93 2.06 -1.15 -8.00
C SER A 93 0.52 -1.14 -8.02
N GLU A 94 -0.10 -2.06 -8.75
CA GLU A 94 -1.54 -2.23 -8.82
C GLU A 94 -2.15 -2.50 -7.44
N GLN A 95 -1.55 -3.40 -6.67
CA GLN A 95 -2.01 -3.78 -5.34
C GLN A 95 -1.92 -2.61 -4.36
N VAL A 96 -0.76 -1.95 -4.26
CA VAL A 96 -0.56 -0.83 -3.36
C VAL A 96 -1.49 0.34 -3.71
N GLU A 97 -1.68 0.63 -5.00
CA GLU A 97 -2.59 1.69 -5.45
C GLU A 97 -4.05 1.31 -5.15
N GLY A 98 -4.45 0.09 -5.48
CA GLY A 98 -5.80 -0.41 -5.23
C GLY A 98 -6.18 -0.45 -3.75
N LEU A 99 -5.23 -0.72 -2.85
CA LEU A 99 -5.46 -0.76 -1.41
C LEU A 99 -5.65 0.64 -0.79
N LYS A 100 -5.24 1.73 -1.45
CA LYS A 100 -5.43 3.10 -0.93
C LYS A 100 -6.90 3.43 -0.63
N LYS A 101 -7.84 2.89 -1.40
CA LYS A 101 -9.28 3.11 -1.18
C LYS A 101 -9.79 2.56 0.15
N PHE A 102 -9.05 1.64 0.76
CA PHE A 102 -9.35 1.05 2.06
C PHE A 102 -8.54 1.67 3.21
N SER A 103 -7.83 2.77 2.98
CA SER A 103 -6.96 3.42 3.97
C SER A 103 -7.65 3.88 5.26
N SER A 104 -8.99 4.00 5.26
CA SER A 104 -9.80 4.27 6.44
C SER A 104 -9.99 3.06 7.37
N ILE A 105 -9.62 1.86 6.93
CA ILE A 105 -9.71 0.60 7.69
C ILE A 105 -8.28 0.18 8.05
N PRO A 106 -7.82 0.46 9.28
CA PRO A 106 -6.43 0.23 9.67
C PRO A 106 -6.01 -1.25 9.71
N GLU A 107 -6.98 -2.16 9.75
CA GLU A 107 -6.77 -3.61 9.70
C GLU A 107 -6.38 -4.09 8.30
N ILE A 108 -6.70 -3.36 7.23
CA ILE A 108 -6.28 -3.70 5.88
C ILE A 108 -4.86 -3.17 5.67
N PRO A 109 -3.84 -4.05 5.53
CA PRO A 109 -2.47 -3.59 5.26
C PRO A 109 -2.42 -2.80 3.95
N SER A 110 -1.87 -1.59 4.00
CA SER A 110 -1.68 -0.76 2.80
C SER A 110 -0.64 -1.32 1.81
N ASN A 111 0.13 -2.30 2.26
CA ASN A 111 1.13 -3.00 1.45
C ASN A 111 1.13 -4.49 1.82
N PRO A 112 0.69 -5.39 0.92
CA PRO A 112 0.59 -6.81 1.21
C PRO A 112 1.96 -7.51 1.39
N TYR A 113 3.03 -6.86 0.95
CA TYR A 113 4.40 -7.37 1.11
C TYR A 113 5.16 -6.72 2.28
N ASP A 114 4.48 -5.98 3.14
CA ASP A 114 5.12 -5.35 4.31
C ASP A 114 4.10 -5.17 5.44
N VAL A 115 3.90 -6.22 6.22
CA VAL A 115 2.88 -6.31 7.28
C VAL A 115 3.55 -6.32 8.66
N GLU A 116 3.02 -5.55 9.61
CA GLU A 116 3.50 -5.59 11.00
C GLU A 116 3.12 -6.91 11.69
N ALA A 117 4.04 -7.45 12.48
CA ALA A 117 3.80 -8.68 13.24
C ALA A 117 2.64 -8.52 14.22
N ALA A 118 2.49 -7.35 14.87
CA ALA A 118 1.36 -7.06 15.75
C ALA A 118 0.02 -7.17 15.01
N LEU A 119 -0.07 -6.58 13.81
CA LEU A 119 -1.27 -6.66 12.98
C LEU A 119 -1.52 -8.10 12.53
N ALA A 120 -0.50 -8.80 12.07
CA ALA A 120 -0.61 -10.20 11.64
C ALA A 120 -1.14 -11.09 12.76
N LYS A 121 -0.60 -10.98 13.99
CA LYS A 121 -1.06 -11.73 15.17
C LYS A 121 -2.54 -11.45 15.46
N ARG A 122 -2.93 -10.17 15.45
CA ARG A 122 -4.32 -9.77 15.69
C ARG A 122 -5.25 -10.35 14.63
N LEU A 123 -4.89 -10.28 13.36
CA LEU A 123 -5.70 -10.84 12.28
C LEU A 123 -5.78 -12.37 12.34
N MET A 124 -4.67 -13.04 12.66
CA MET A 124 -4.68 -14.49 12.89
C MET A 124 -5.64 -14.92 13.99
N SER A 125 -5.80 -14.10 15.06
CA SER A 125 -6.75 -14.43 16.14
C SER A 125 -8.21 -14.41 15.70
N TYR A 126 -8.55 -13.73 14.60
CA TYR A 126 -9.90 -13.75 14.03
C TYR A 126 -10.14 -14.96 13.12
N TYR A 127 -9.09 -15.70 12.74
CA TYR A 127 -9.23 -16.81 11.80
C TYR A 127 -10.17 -17.92 12.30
N ASP A 128 -10.15 -18.20 13.60
CA ASP A 128 -10.99 -19.22 14.24
C ASP A 128 -12.36 -18.68 14.68
N MET A 129 -12.66 -17.39 14.39
CA MET A 129 -13.96 -16.78 14.69
C MET A 129 -15.09 -17.50 13.97
N GLU A 130 -16.14 -17.87 14.69
CA GLU A 130 -17.36 -18.43 14.10
C GLU A 130 -18.16 -17.30 13.43
N LEU A 131 -18.61 -17.53 12.21
CA LEU A 131 -19.49 -16.66 11.47
C LEU A 131 -20.94 -17.15 11.60
N ASN A 132 -21.89 -16.23 11.63
CA ASN A 132 -23.29 -16.60 11.50
C ASN A 132 -23.59 -17.04 10.04
N PRO A 133 -24.77 -17.64 9.73
CA PRO A 133 -25.05 -18.16 8.39
C PRO A 133 -24.98 -17.11 7.26
N GLU A 134 -25.36 -15.87 7.52
CA GLU A 134 -25.31 -14.78 6.53
C GLU A 134 -23.86 -14.32 6.29
N GLU A 135 -23.12 -14.12 7.36
CA GLU A 135 -21.67 -13.82 7.31
C GLU A 135 -20.89 -14.92 6.59
N GLN A 136 -21.24 -16.19 6.86
CA GLN A 136 -20.60 -17.34 6.22
C GLN A 136 -20.85 -17.36 4.70
N LEU A 137 -22.07 -17.01 4.23
CA LEU A 137 -22.34 -16.90 2.80
C LEU A 137 -21.45 -15.85 2.11
N ALA A 138 -21.21 -14.71 2.75
CA ALA A 138 -20.31 -13.68 2.23
C ALA A 138 -18.85 -14.18 2.18
N TYR A 139 -18.41 -14.89 3.20
CA TYR A 139 -17.07 -15.48 3.24
C TYR A 139 -16.90 -16.56 2.17
N ASP A 140 -17.87 -17.47 2.04
CA ASP A 140 -17.86 -18.55 1.04
C ASP A 140 -17.90 -18.01 -0.39
N TYR A 141 -18.61 -16.91 -0.61
CA TYR A 141 -18.59 -16.20 -1.90
C TYR A 141 -17.15 -15.76 -2.25
N ALA A 142 -16.46 -15.13 -1.31
CA ALA A 142 -15.09 -14.69 -1.54
C ALA A 142 -14.12 -15.88 -1.74
N MET A 143 -14.31 -16.97 -1.00
CA MET A 143 -13.56 -18.21 -1.18
C MET A 143 -13.69 -18.81 -2.58
N GLN A 144 -14.84 -18.63 -3.21
CA GLN A 144 -15.10 -19.20 -4.55
C GLN A 144 -14.69 -18.25 -5.68
N ASN A 145 -14.73 -16.94 -5.45
CA ASN A 145 -14.61 -15.92 -6.50
C ASN A 145 -13.30 -15.13 -6.48
N SER A 146 -12.47 -15.23 -5.41
CA SER A 146 -11.13 -14.67 -5.43
C SER A 146 -10.21 -15.43 -6.40
N ASP A 147 -9.20 -14.75 -6.91
CA ASP A 147 -8.24 -15.30 -7.88
C ASP A 147 -7.60 -16.60 -7.36
N GLU A 148 -7.20 -16.61 -6.09
CA GLU A 148 -6.54 -17.74 -5.41
C GLU A 148 -7.52 -18.74 -4.79
N LYS A 149 -8.83 -18.60 -5.04
CA LYS A 149 -9.88 -19.42 -4.41
C LYS A 149 -9.75 -19.45 -2.88
N GLY A 150 -9.48 -18.28 -2.34
CA GLY A 150 -9.25 -18.04 -0.91
C GLY A 150 -8.34 -16.82 -0.68
N PRO A 151 -7.91 -16.60 0.56
CA PRO A 151 -7.10 -15.43 0.92
C PRO A 151 -5.63 -15.52 0.47
N CYS A 152 -5.18 -16.68 -0.06
CA CYS A 152 -3.81 -16.92 -0.54
C CYS A 152 -3.72 -18.25 -1.28
N CYS A 153 -2.79 -18.38 -2.23
CA CYS A 153 -2.56 -19.60 -3.02
C CYS A 153 -2.18 -20.84 -2.19
N CYS A 154 -1.61 -20.66 -1.02
CA CYS A 154 -1.20 -21.75 -0.13
C CYS A 154 -1.67 -21.48 1.31
N LYS A 155 -1.85 -22.55 2.10
CA LYS A 155 -2.28 -22.44 3.51
C LYS A 155 -1.13 -22.04 4.44
N CYS A 156 -0.41 -20.96 4.07
CA CYS A 156 0.68 -20.39 4.85
C CYS A 156 0.15 -19.38 5.89
N TRP A 157 1.05 -18.60 6.49
CA TRP A 157 0.68 -17.56 7.43
C TRP A 157 -0.29 -16.52 6.85
N ARG A 158 -0.17 -16.20 5.55
CA ARG A 158 -1.07 -15.26 4.87
C ARG A 158 -2.50 -15.77 4.82
N TRP A 159 -2.68 -17.08 4.64
CA TRP A 159 -3.99 -17.69 4.69
C TRP A 159 -4.70 -17.39 6.01
N ASN A 160 -4.01 -17.53 7.15
CA ASN A 160 -4.59 -17.25 8.46
C ASN A 160 -4.79 -15.76 8.69
N VAL A 161 -3.84 -14.91 8.30
CA VAL A 161 -3.93 -13.45 8.45
C VAL A 161 -5.07 -12.88 7.60
N TYR A 162 -5.08 -13.14 6.31
CA TYR A 162 -6.10 -12.57 5.40
C TYR A 162 -7.44 -13.30 5.49
N GLY A 163 -7.45 -14.57 5.87
CA GLY A 163 -8.68 -15.27 6.23
C GLY A 163 -9.34 -14.68 7.48
N GLY A 164 -8.54 -14.40 8.51
CA GLY A 164 -9.03 -13.69 9.70
C GLY A 164 -9.44 -12.26 9.42
N LEU A 165 -8.68 -11.53 8.59
CA LEU A 165 -9.09 -10.21 8.10
C LEU A 165 -10.46 -10.28 7.42
N GLY A 166 -10.69 -11.26 6.56
CA GLY A 166 -11.97 -11.43 5.87
C GLY A 166 -13.14 -11.58 6.83
N LYS A 167 -13.00 -12.42 7.86
CA LYS A 167 -14.02 -12.60 8.90
C LYS A 167 -14.29 -11.31 9.67
N PHE A 168 -13.21 -10.60 10.04
CA PHE A 168 -13.31 -9.30 10.70
C PHE A 168 -14.04 -8.26 9.85
N LEU A 169 -13.69 -8.13 8.56
CA LEU A 169 -14.32 -7.17 7.66
C LEU A 169 -15.82 -7.44 7.44
N ILE A 170 -16.20 -8.71 7.31
CA ILE A 170 -17.61 -9.08 7.20
C ILE A 170 -18.36 -8.68 8.46
N ARG A 171 -17.85 -9.04 9.65
CA ARG A 171 -18.54 -8.81 10.92
C ARG A 171 -18.59 -7.35 11.33
N ASP A 172 -17.46 -6.66 11.32
CA ASP A 172 -17.33 -5.33 11.93
C ASP A 172 -17.55 -4.20 10.93
N TYR A 173 -17.39 -4.47 9.62
CA TYR A 173 -17.59 -3.50 8.54
C TYR A 173 -18.71 -3.88 7.57
N ASN A 174 -19.42 -4.99 7.80
CA ASN A 174 -20.50 -5.50 6.95
C ASN A 174 -20.07 -5.69 5.47
N PHE A 175 -18.85 -6.16 5.24
CA PHE A 175 -18.38 -6.40 3.88
C PHE A 175 -19.18 -7.50 3.21
N THR A 176 -19.57 -7.24 1.95
CA THR A 176 -20.14 -8.27 1.08
C THR A 176 -19.04 -9.23 0.60
N GLY A 177 -19.45 -10.39 0.10
CA GLY A 177 -18.51 -11.34 -0.50
C GLY A 177 -17.71 -10.74 -1.67
N GLU A 178 -18.32 -9.87 -2.48
CA GLU A 178 -17.64 -9.16 -3.58
C GLU A 178 -16.58 -8.18 -3.07
N GLN A 179 -16.89 -7.41 -2.03
CA GLN A 179 -15.93 -6.50 -1.42
C GLN A 179 -14.75 -7.24 -0.81
N LEU A 180 -15.01 -8.36 -0.15
CA LEU A 180 -13.96 -9.20 0.42
C LEU A 180 -13.10 -9.84 -0.68
N THR A 181 -13.71 -10.38 -1.74
CA THR A 181 -13.00 -10.88 -2.94
C THR A 181 -12.00 -9.85 -3.45
N HIS A 182 -12.45 -8.60 -3.58
CA HIS A 182 -11.60 -7.54 -4.08
C HIS A 182 -10.43 -7.20 -3.12
N VAL A 183 -10.66 -7.21 -1.79
CA VAL A 183 -9.58 -7.03 -0.81
C VAL A 183 -8.58 -8.19 -0.91
N TRP A 184 -9.02 -9.43 -1.01
CA TRP A 184 -8.13 -10.57 -1.11
C TRP A 184 -7.28 -10.54 -2.39
N ASN A 185 -7.88 -10.24 -3.54
CA ASN A 185 -7.15 -10.13 -4.81
C ASN A 185 -6.08 -9.03 -4.76
N LEU A 186 -6.33 -7.91 -4.07
CA LEU A 186 -5.34 -6.86 -3.85
C LEU A 186 -4.32 -7.19 -2.75
N SER A 187 -4.63 -8.11 -1.85
CA SER A 187 -3.79 -8.46 -0.70
C SER A 187 -2.95 -9.71 -0.92
N ASP A 188 -3.05 -10.34 -2.09
CA ASP A 188 -2.21 -11.49 -2.42
C ASP A 188 -0.73 -11.09 -2.44
N GLY A 189 0.05 -11.72 -1.58
CA GLY A 189 1.48 -11.45 -1.40
C GLY A 189 2.35 -12.65 -1.79
N CYS A 190 1.85 -13.53 -2.64
CA CYS A 190 2.58 -14.72 -3.09
C CYS A 190 3.67 -14.40 -4.10
N GLY A 191 3.61 -13.25 -4.76
CA GLY A 191 4.48 -12.86 -5.87
C GLY A 191 3.97 -13.40 -7.21
N GLY A 192 4.75 -13.21 -8.28
CA GLY A 192 4.35 -13.57 -9.64
C GLY A 192 3.47 -12.51 -10.31
N ASP A 193 3.22 -12.72 -11.59
CA ASP A 193 2.23 -11.99 -12.37
C ASP A 193 0.90 -12.75 -12.32
N SER A 194 -0.20 -12.04 -12.40
CA SER A 194 -1.57 -12.59 -12.32
C SER A 194 -1.89 -13.66 -13.40
N GLU A 195 -1.04 -13.80 -14.42
CA GLU A 195 -1.22 -14.77 -15.49
C GLU A 195 -0.67 -16.17 -15.18
N HIS A 196 0.00 -16.39 -14.03
CA HIS A 196 0.64 -17.67 -13.70
C HIS A 196 -0.12 -18.51 -12.67
N HIS A 197 -1.36 -18.20 -12.42
CA HIS A 197 -2.16 -18.99 -11.49
C HIS A 197 -2.88 -20.13 -12.21
N HIS A 198 -2.41 -21.34 -11.93
CA HIS A 198 -3.04 -22.63 -12.25
C HIS A 198 -2.78 -23.21 -13.65
N THR A 199 -1.63 -23.83 -13.80
CA THR A 199 -1.54 -25.08 -14.57
C THR A 199 -1.38 -26.26 -13.62
#